data_e298bd201dc21a458bb928177de68921
#
_entry.id   e298bd201dc21a458bb928177de68921
#
_cell.length_a   1.000
_cell.length_b   1.000
_cell.length_c   1.000
_cell.angle_alpha   90.00
_cell.angle_beta   90.00
_cell.angle_gamma   90.00
#
_symmetry.space_group_name_H-M   'P 1'
#
loop_
_entity.id
_entity.type
_entity.pdbx_description
1 polymer ?
#
loop_
_entity_poly.entity_id
_entity_poly.type
_entity_poly.pdbx_seq_one_letter_code
_entity_poly.pdbx_strand_id
1 'polypeptide(L)' 'MKNTGVNEKALDEFCGTIAELEKKLDALKSHTENRMDLIPEEINWERVRETKRILWLINEASKLAGVRIPG' A
#
# COMPACT_ATOMS: atom_id res chain seq x y z
N MET A 1 32.92 17.93 6.05
CA MET A 1 32.99 17.48 5.01
C MET A 1 31.83 17.58 4.35
N LYS A 2 31.63 17.58 3.48
CA LYS A 2 30.64 17.64 2.94
C LYS A 2 30.23 16.59 2.26
N ASN A 3 29.21 16.25 2.32
CA ASN A 3 28.71 15.28 1.78
C ASN A 3 28.05 15.63 0.59
N THR A 4 28.58 15.66 -0.40
CA THR A 4 28.01 16.11 -1.58
C THR A 4 27.03 15.12 -2.06
N GLY A 5 25.89 15.54 -2.39
CA GLY A 5 24.88 14.70 -2.94
C GLY A 5 23.98 14.01 -1.95
N VAL A 6 24.23 14.17 -0.67
CA VAL A 6 23.36 13.56 0.33
C VAL A 6 22.61 14.66 1.07
N ASN A 7 21.31 14.56 1.08
CA ASN A 7 20.47 15.48 1.82
C ASN A 7 19.94 14.71 3.01
N GLU A 8 20.49 14.96 4.16
CA GLU A 8 20.15 14.20 5.37
C GLU A 8 18.73 14.37 5.80
N LYS A 9 18.17 15.55 5.62
CA LYS A 9 16.78 15.79 5.95
C LYS A 9 15.88 14.98 5.04
N ALA A 10 16.18 15.00 3.76
CA ALA A 10 15.39 14.22 2.79
C ALA A 10 15.52 12.73 3.07
N LEU A 11 16.70 12.29 3.46
CA LEU A 11 16.93 10.89 3.77
C LEU A 11 16.11 10.47 4.98
N ASP A 12 16.08 11.29 6.03
CA ASP A 12 15.31 11.00 7.23
C ASP A 12 13.83 10.94 6.91
N GLU A 13 13.34 11.87 6.12
CA GLU A 13 11.94 11.88 5.70
C GLU A 13 11.62 10.64 4.90
N PHE A 14 12.50 10.28 4.01
CA PHE A 14 12.30 9.10 3.16
C PHE A 14 12.21 7.84 4.02
N CYS A 15 13.15 7.66 4.94
CA CYS A 15 13.17 6.48 5.79
C CYS A 15 11.93 6.41 6.67
N GLY A 16 11.51 7.55 7.23
CA GLY A 16 10.31 7.60 8.05
C GLY A 16 9.07 7.28 7.25
N THR A 17 9.01 7.78 6.01
CA THR A 17 7.87 7.54 5.12
C THR A 17 7.80 6.07 4.71
N ILE A 18 8.95 5.46 4.44
CA ILE A 18 8.99 4.04 4.09
C ILE A 18 8.49 3.19 5.27
N ALA A 19 8.93 3.51 6.48
CA ALA A 19 8.49 2.77 7.66
C ALA A 19 6.98 2.87 7.85
N GLU A 20 6.44 4.07 7.65
CA GLU A 20 5.02 4.29 7.75
C GLU A 20 4.27 3.53 6.65
N LEU A 21 4.81 3.54 5.44
CA LEU A 21 4.22 2.85 4.32
C LEU A 21 4.16 1.34 4.58
N GLU A 22 5.25 0.77 5.05
CA GLU A 22 5.29 -0.66 5.36
C GLU A 22 4.27 -1.03 6.42
N LYS A 23 4.15 -0.19 7.44
CA LYS A 23 3.20 -0.43 8.49
C LYS A 23 1.77 -0.43 7.96
N LYS A 24 1.45 0.51 7.09
CA LYS A 24 0.11 0.62 6.53
C LYS A 24 -0.18 -0.50 5.54
N LEU A 25 0.83 -0.92 4.80
CA LEU A 25 0.68 -2.05 3.89
C LEU A 25 0.41 -3.34 4.67
N ASP A 26 1.10 -3.53 5.79
CA ASP A 26 0.86 -4.70 6.64
C ASP A 26 -0.56 -4.68 7.19
N ALA A 27 -1.02 -3.52 7.63
CA ALA A 27 -2.38 -3.39 8.14
C ALA A 27 -3.41 -3.70 7.05
N LEU A 28 -3.16 -3.23 5.84
CA LEU A 28 -4.04 -3.47 4.72
C LEU A 28 -4.05 -4.95 4.34
N LYS A 29 -2.88 -5.57 4.37
CA LYS A 29 -2.75 -6.98 4.08
C LYS A 29 -3.54 -7.81 5.08
N SER A 30 -3.39 -7.50 6.38
CA SER A 30 -4.13 -8.20 7.42
C SER A 30 -5.63 -8.04 7.24
N HIS A 31 -6.05 -6.83 6.90
CA HIS A 31 -7.47 -6.56 6.67
C HIS A 31 -8.00 -7.38 5.50
N THR A 32 -7.22 -7.48 4.44
CA THR A 32 -7.60 -8.25 3.26
C THR A 32 -7.71 -9.73 3.59
N GLU A 33 -6.76 -10.24 4.36
CA GLU A 33 -6.78 -11.63 4.77
C GLU A 33 -8.00 -11.94 5.62
N ASN A 34 -8.37 -11.03 6.52
CA ASN A 34 -9.54 -11.20 7.36
C ASN A 34 -10.83 -11.20 6.55
N ARG A 35 -10.82 -10.49 5.43
CA ARG A 35 -12.00 -10.44 4.57
C ARG A 35 -12.29 -11.75 3.88
N MET A 36 -11.33 -12.65 3.83
CA MET A 36 -11.54 -13.97 3.26
C MET A 36 -12.50 -14.79 4.11
N ASP A 37 -12.73 -14.38 5.37
CA ASP A 37 -13.61 -15.10 6.26
C ASP A 37 -15.04 -14.58 6.23
N LEU A 38 -15.34 -13.66 5.33
CA LEU A 38 -16.70 -13.14 5.23
C LEU A 38 -17.65 -14.19 4.68
N ILE A 39 -18.81 -14.29 5.28
CA ILE A 39 -19.81 -15.21 4.77
C ILE A 39 -20.47 -14.60 3.53
N PRO A 40 -20.94 -15.43 2.61
CA PRO A 40 -21.46 -14.93 1.34
C PRO A 40 -22.56 -13.89 1.47
N GLU A 41 -23.38 -13.98 2.50
CA GLU A 41 -24.47 -13.05 2.70
C GLU A 41 -24.01 -11.64 3.01
N GLU A 42 -22.77 -11.49 3.43
CA GLU A 42 -22.21 -10.18 3.74
C GLU A 42 -21.57 -9.53 2.54
N ILE A 43 -21.47 -10.25 1.45
CA ILE A 43 -20.82 -9.73 0.25
C ILE A 43 -21.89 -9.16 -0.68
N ASN A 44 -21.78 -7.88 -0.99
CA ASN A 44 -22.71 -7.21 -1.89
C ASN A 44 -21.91 -6.37 -2.88
N TRP A 45 -22.60 -5.73 -3.80
CA TRP A 45 -21.93 -4.96 -4.85
C TRP A 45 -21.16 -3.77 -4.32
N GLU A 46 -21.58 -3.23 -3.20
CA GLU A 46 -20.86 -2.13 -2.57
C GLU A 46 -19.49 -2.59 -2.11
N ARG A 47 -19.43 -3.78 -1.50
CA ARG A 47 -18.18 -4.36 -1.07
C ARG A 47 -17.27 -4.67 -2.25
N VAL A 48 -17.84 -5.15 -3.32
CA VAL A 48 -17.09 -5.45 -4.53
C VAL A 48 -16.47 -4.17 -5.07
N ARG A 49 -17.23 -3.09 -5.13
CA ARG A 49 -16.73 -1.81 -5.63
C ARG A 49 -15.63 -1.26 -4.75
N GLU A 50 -15.79 -1.36 -3.44
CA GLU A 50 -14.78 -0.93 -2.49
C GLU A 50 -13.48 -1.67 -2.71
N THR A 51 -13.57 -2.98 -2.83
CA THR A 51 -12.40 -3.83 -2.99
C THR A 51 -11.70 -3.53 -4.31
N LYS A 52 -12.46 -3.31 -5.37
CA LYS A 52 -11.88 -2.97 -6.66
C LYS A 52 -11.21 -1.62 -6.63
N ARG A 53 -11.76 -0.68 -5.87
CA ARG A 53 -11.14 0.63 -5.75
C ARG A 53 -9.81 0.53 -5.01
N ILE A 54 -9.76 -0.29 -3.96
CA ILE A 54 -8.51 -0.52 -3.24
C ILE A 54 -7.47 -1.12 -4.18
N LEU A 55 -7.88 -2.10 -4.97
CA LEU A 55 -6.98 -2.73 -5.93
C LEU A 55 -6.46 -1.71 -6.93
N TRP A 56 -7.34 -0.84 -7.42
CA TRP A 56 -6.95 0.19 -8.37
C TRP A 56 -5.92 1.13 -7.76
N LEU A 57 -6.14 1.53 -6.52
CA LEU A 57 -5.21 2.43 -5.83
C LEU A 57 -3.85 1.77 -5.61
N ILE A 58 -3.85 0.48 -5.28
CA ILE A 58 -2.61 -0.26 -5.11
C ILE A 58 -1.87 -0.34 -6.45
N ASN A 59 -2.58 -0.58 -7.54
CA ASN A 59 -1.98 -0.64 -8.86
C ASN A 59 -1.36 0.70 -9.24
N GLU A 60 -2.03 1.80 -8.94
CA GLU A 60 -1.50 3.12 -9.24
C GLU A 60 -0.25 3.41 -8.42
N ALA A 61 -0.28 3.03 -7.14
CA ALA A 61 0.87 3.22 -6.27
C ALA A 61 2.05 2.38 -6.76
N SER A 62 1.78 1.18 -7.23
CA SER A 62 2.83 0.29 -7.73
C SER A 62 3.47 0.84 -9.00
N LYS A 63 2.67 1.42 -9.88
CA LYS A 63 3.19 2.05 -11.09
C LYS A 63 4.10 3.21 -10.73
N LEU A 64 3.69 4.01 -9.77
CA LEU A 64 4.47 5.14 -9.34
C LEU A 64 5.81 4.69 -8.76
N ALA A 65 5.81 3.59 -8.03
CA ALA A 65 7.02 3.05 -7.43
C ALA A 65 7.88 2.28 -8.42
N GLY A 66 7.37 2.00 -9.60
CA GLY A 66 8.09 1.23 -10.61
C GLY A 66 8.07 -0.27 -10.37
N VAL A 67 7.11 -0.73 -9.56
CA VAL A 67 7.00 -2.15 -9.28
C VAL A 67 6.11 -2.82 -10.30
N ARG A 68 6.56 -3.97 -10.79
CA ARG A 68 5.75 -4.72 -11.69
C ARG A 68 5.00 -5.74 -10.90
N ILE A 69 3.70 -5.74 -10.96
CA ILE A 69 2.88 -6.71 -10.28
C ILE A 69 2.30 -7.66 -11.30
N PRO A 70 2.61 -8.93 -11.20
CA PRO A 70 2.09 -9.91 -12.13
C PRO A 70 0.60 -10.07 -11.91
N GLY A 71 -0.10 -10.19 -12.95
CA GLY A 71 -1.49 -10.30 -12.72
C GLY A 71 -2.46 -10.23 -13.52
#